data_972463af691a97f1a003bf9da162e539
#
_entry.id   972463af691a97f1a003bf9da162e539
#
_cell.length_a   1.000
_cell.length_b   1.000
_cell.length_c   1.000
_cell.angle_alpha   90.00
_cell.angle_beta   90.00
_cell.angle_gamma   90.00
#
_symmetry.space_group_name_H-M   'P 1'
#
loop_
_entity.id
_entity.type
_entity.pdbx_description
1 polymer ?
#
loop_
_entity_poly.entity_id
_entity_poly.type
_entity_poly.pdbx_seq_one_letter_code
_entity_poly.pdbx_strand_id
1 'polypeptide(L)'
;CSHRASIVEKEKKGSKEKFSCPFHGWTYDNKGNLIGYPKSSQFGEIDKSCYGLTPLPSMEKHGLLWVHPDKDGEINVEELLGKELDEIFSTWHFDQLIHAKDDEYYTDMNWKLAIDTFGETYHFSVLHKNSLFESFHGNVGLQNSFDRNGMLTLCKREIDNMKNEPEENWHIVRGALPVYYLFPNIILLVFDFGMILLREYPVDNSPNKSVSKISFYVWPGVLETVSIEDIRSEIGTGFADVIKEEDYVAAADSHKSLMSGAIDFLTFGRNE
;
A
#
# COMPACT_ATOMS: atom_id res chain seq x y z
N CYS A 1 -18.09 4.29 17.20
CA CYS A 1 -18.78 4.72 18.44
C CYS A 1 -19.66 3.60 18.94
N SER A 2 -19.49 3.15 20.19
CA SER A 2 -20.23 2.05 20.80
C SER A 2 -21.72 2.35 21.05
N HIS A 3 -22.17 3.61 20.90
CA HIS A 3 -23.57 3.97 21.05
C HIS A 3 -24.41 3.55 19.82
N ARG A 4 -24.08 4.08 18.63
CA ARG A 4 -24.82 3.83 17.38
C ARG A 4 -23.90 3.72 16.16
N ALA A 5 -22.72 3.14 16.33
CA ALA A 5 -21.75 2.78 15.30
C ALA A 5 -21.27 3.93 14.36
N SER A 6 -21.49 5.20 14.74
CA SER A 6 -20.96 6.31 13.96
C SER A 6 -19.42 6.37 14.04
N ILE A 7 -18.77 6.81 12.96
CA ILE A 7 -17.34 7.11 12.94
C ILE A 7 -17.05 8.20 13.97
N VAL A 8 -16.09 7.94 14.87
CA VAL A 8 -15.74 8.85 15.98
C VAL A 8 -14.81 9.95 15.50
N GLU A 9 -13.83 9.61 14.66
CA GLU A 9 -12.87 10.54 14.08
C GLU A 9 -12.96 10.50 12.55
N LYS A 10 -13.03 11.67 11.91
CA LYS A 10 -13.14 11.81 10.45
C LYS A 10 -11.92 12.48 9.81
N GLU A 11 -11.09 13.12 10.64
CA GLU A 11 -9.88 13.75 10.14
C GLU A 11 -8.86 12.68 9.76
N LYS A 12 -8.21 12.85 8.61
CA LYS A 12 -7.23 11.90 8.09
C LYS A 12 -5.97 11.81 8.95
N LYS A 13 -5.60 12.90 9.64
CA LYS A 13 -4.45 12.96 10.56
C LYS A 13 -4.66 14.01 11.65
N GLY A 14 -4.00 13.82 12.77
CA GLY A 14 -4.04 14.76 13.90
C GLY A 14 -3.62 14.07 15.19
N SER A 15 -3.63 14.85 16.28
CA SER A 15 -3.37 14.37 17.63
C SER A 15 -4.42 14.95 18.58
N LYS A 16 -5.09 14.10 19.33
CA LYS A 16 -6.13 14.47 20.29
C LYS A 16 -6.01 13.62 21.56
N GLU A 17 -6.25 14.20 22.69
CA GLU A 17 -6.35 13.45 23.97
C GLU A 17 -7.74 12.80 24.13
N LYS A 18 -8.76 13.33 23.44
CA LYS A 18 -10.15 12.88 23.54
C LYS A 18 -10.80 12.87 22.17
N PHE A 19 -11.65 11.90 21.94
CA PHE A 19 -12.40 11.73 20.70
C PHE A 19 -13.90 11.77 21.01
N SER A 20 -14.62 12.75 20.47
CA SER A 20 -16.06 12.91 20.67
C SER A 20 -16.80 12.52 19.41
N CYS A 21 -17.73 11.56 19.54
CA CYS A 21 -18.57 11.14 18.44
C CYS A 21 -19.44 12.30 17.95
N PRO A 22 -19.38 12.65 16.65
CA PRO A 22 -20.09 13.81 16.12
C PRO A 22 -21.63 13.63 16.10
N PHE A 23 -22.11 12.40 16.33
CA PHE A 23 -23.55 12.11 16.30
C PHE A 23 -24.23 12.50 17.62
N HIS A 24 -23.71 12.04 18.77
CA HIS A 24 -24.37 12.28 20.07
C HIS A 24 -23.40 12.71 21.18
N GLY A 25 -22.17 13.08 20.85
CA GLY A 25 -21.19 13.57 21.81
C GLY A 25 -20.64 12.53 22.81
N TRP A 26 -20.78 11.24 22.53
CA TRP A 26 -20.11 10.22 23.32
C TRP A 26 -18.59 10.41 23.15
N THR A 27 -17.89 10.56 24.29
CA THR A 27 -16.48 10.96 24.29
C THR A 27 -15.62 9.86 24.88
N TYR A 28 -14.54 9.57 24.17
CA TYR A 28 -13.55 8.54 24.50
C TYR A 28 -12.20 9.18 24.74
N ASP A 29 -11.39 8.60 25.62
CA ASP A 29 -9.98 8.94 25.74
C ASP A 29 -9.16 8.36 24.56
N ASN A 30 -7.86 8.64 24.54
CA ASN A 30 -6.95 8.13 23.51
C ASN A 30 -6.65 6.63 23.62
N LYS A 31 -7.15 5.95 24.65
CA LYS A 31 -7.13 4.48 24.82
C LYS A 31 -8.44 3.82 24.42
N GLY A 32 -9.44 4.62 24.00
CA GLY A 32 -10.75 4.14 23.60
C GLY A 32 -11.74 3.94 24.76
N ASN A 33 -11.40 4.29 25.99
CA ASN A 33 -12.33 4.18 27.10
C ASN A 33 -13.42 5.26 27.03
N LEU A 34 -14.69 4.90 27.29
CA LEU A 34 -15.77 5.88 27.36
C LEU A 34 -15.63 6.73 28.61
N ILE A 35 -15.32 8.02 28.45
CA ILE A 35 -15.15 8.96 29.56
C ILE A 35 -16.38 9.82 29.86
N GLY A 36 -17.23 10.05 28.86
CA GLY A 36 -18.44 10.85 29.05
C GLY A 36 -19.47 10.70 27.93
N TYR A 37 -20.72 11.00 28.25
CA TYR A 37 -21.82 11.08 27.30
C TYR A 37 -22.86 12.09 27.80
N PRO A 38 -23.49 12.88 26.89
CA PRO A 38 -24.52 13.86 27.26
C PRO A 38 -25.79 13.20 27.78
N LYS A 39 -26.53 13.91 28.61
CA LYS A 39 -27.85 13.50 29.12
C LYS A 39 -27.81 12.11 29.77
N SER A 40 -26.83 11.86 30.62
CA SER A 40 -26.60 10.56 31.26
C SER A 40 -27.84 10.03 32.00
N SER A 41 -28.69 10.91 32.55
CA SER A 41 -29.94 10.55 33.21
C SER A 41 -30.95 9.82 32.31
N GLN A 42 -30.81 9.91 31.00
CA GLN A 42 -31.68 9.21 30.03
C GLN A 42 -31.28 7.77 29.78
N PHE A 43 -30.07 7.36 30.19
CA PHE A 43 -29.52 6.03 29.95
C PHE A 43 -29.61 5.11 31.20
N GLY A 44 -30.05 5.64 32.33
CA GLY A 44 -29.96 4.91 33.60
C GLY A 44 -28.53 4.76 34.09
N GLU A 45 -28.30 3.77 34.94
CA GLU A 45 -26.94 3.42 35.36
C GLU A 45 -26.29 2.51 34.33
N ILE A 46 -25.27 3.02 33.64
CA ILE A 46 -24.47 2.22 32.70
C ILE A 46 -23.01 2.13 33.19
N ASP A 47 -22.46 0.94 33.12
CA ASP A 47 -21.04 0.73 33.34
C ASP A 47 -20.27 1.18 32.09
N LYS A 48 -19.58 2.33 32.18
CA LYS A 48 -18.79 2.89 31.07
C LYS A 48 -17.71 1.94 30.55
N SER A 49 -17.21 1.03 31.37
CA SER A 49 -16.19 0.06 30.97
C SER A 49 -16.69 -0.89 29.85
N CYS A 50 -18.00 -1.11 29.78
CA CYS A 50 -18.64 -1.94 28.77
C CYS A 50 -18.89 -1.22 27.44
N TYR A 51 -18.65 0.09 27.38
CA TYR A 51 -18.96 0.93 26.21
C TYR A 51 -17.74 1.63 25.61
N GLY A 52 -16.55 1.10 25.84
CA GLY A 52 -15.33 1.53 25.16
C GLY A 52 -15.38 1.28 23.64
N LEU A 53 -14.44 1.85 22.92
CA LEU A 53 -14.14 1.47 21.54
C LEU A 53 -13.51 0.06 21.55
N THR A 54 -13.81 -0.75 20.55
CA THR A 54 -13.21 -2.08 20.42
C THR A 54 -11.73 -1.93 20.04
N PRO A 55 -10.78 -2.41 20.86
CA PRO A 55 -9.37 -2.41 20.48
C PRO A 55 -9.16 -3.46 19.39
N LEU A 56 -8.29 -3.14 18.44
CA LEU A 56 -7.78 -4.10 17.47
C LEU A 56 -6.30 -4.39 17.77
N PRO A 57 -5.85 -5.65 17.62
CA PRO A 57 -4.43 -5.96 17.72
C PRO A 57 -3.65 -5.11 16.71
N SER A 58 -2.67 -4.39 17.18
CA SER A 58 -1.87 -3.49 16.34
C SER A 58 -0.43 -3.47 16.79
N MET A 59 0.47 -3.28 15.85
CA MET A 59 1.91 -3.19 16.07
C MET A 59 2.49 -2.15 15.12
N GLU A 60 3.38 -1.31 15.64
CA GLU A 60 4.24 -0.46 14.82
C GLU A 60 5.59 -1.16 14.64
N LYS A 61 5.97 -1.43 13.39
CA LYS A 61 7.25 -2.04 13.06
C LYS A 61 7.71 -1.57 11.68
N HIS A 62 9.00 -1.29 11.56
CA HIS A 62 9.64 -0.77 10.33
C HIS A 62 8.96 0.51 9.79
N GLY A 63 8.47 1.40 10.68
CA GLY A 63 7.77 2.62 10.28
C GLY A 63 6.36 2.42 9.70
N LEU A 64 5.85 1.19 9.71
CA LEU A 64 4.51 0.84 9.26
C LEU A 64 3.61 0.47 10.44
N LEU A 65 2.35 0.91 10.39
CA LEU A 65 1.33 0.50 11.36
C LEU A 65 0.58 -0.73 10.82
N TRP A 66 0.76 -1.83 11.50
CA TRP A 66 0.10 -3.11 11.21
C TRP A 66 -1.12 -3.27 12.10
N VAL A 67 -2.26 -3.67 11.51
CA VAL A 67 -3.52 -3.84 12.26
C VAL A 67 -4.18 -5.14 11.83
N HIS A 68 -4.56 -5.97 12.80
CA HIS A 68 -5.39 -7.15 12.55
C HIS A 68 -6.86 -6.75 12.58
N PRO A 69 -7.69 -7.10 11.56
CA PRO A 69 -9.09 -6.67 11.49
C PRO A 69 -10.01 -7.38 12.49
N ASP A 70 -9.62 -8.55 12.98
CA ASP A 70 -10.34 -9.27 14.03
C ASP A 70 -9.81 -8.87 15.41
N LYS A 71 -10.72 -8.46 16.30
CA LYS A 71 -10.41 -8.05 17.67
C LYS A 71 -9.78 -9.18 18.52
N ASP A 72 -10.10 -10.42 18.19
CA ASP A 72 -9.63 -11.62 18.88
C ASP A 72 -8.45 -12.28 18.13
N GLY A 73 -7.96 -11.63 17.06
CA GLY A 73 -6.81 -12.08 16.29
C GLY A 73 -5.49 -11.81 17.00
N GLU A 74 -4.44 -12.43 16.49
CA GLU A 74 -3.06 -12.19 16.91
C GLU A 74 -2.29 -11.47 15.81
N ILE A 75 -1.40 -10.56 16.20
CA ILE A 75 -0.50 -9.89 15.26
C ILE A 75 0.96 -10.20 15.63
N ASN A 76 1.64 -10.82 14.70
CA ASN A 76 3.07 -11.09 14.75
C ASN A 76 3.69 -10.69 13.41
N VAL A 77 4.23 -9.48 13.34
CA VAL A 77 4.78 -8.93 12.10
C VAL A 77 6.04 -9.67 11.66
N GLU A 78 6.84 -10.17 12.60
CA GLU A 78 8.05 -10.96 12.27
C GLU A 78 7.68 -12.27 11.58
N GLU A 79 6.65 -12.96 12.09
CA GLU A 79 6.13 -14.16 11.46
C GLU A 79 5.45 -13.86 10.12
N LEU A 80 4.72 -12.75 10.04
CA LEU A 80 4.05 -12.32 8.80
C LEU A 80 5.06 -12.06 7.67
N LEU A 81 6.15 -11.37 7.96
CA LEU A 81 7.19 -11.04 7.00
C LEU A 81 8.15 -12.21 6.74
N GLY A 82 8.39 -13.06 7.74
CA GLY A 82 9.47 -14.02 7.74
C GLY A 82 10.83 -13.33 8.00
N LYS A 83 11.80 -14.11 8.49
CA LYS A 83 13.09 -13.57 8.96
C LYS A 83 13.82 -12.71 7.92
N GLU A 84 13.93 -13.20 6.69
CA GLU A 84 14.72 -12.52 5.65
C GLU A 84 14.08 -11.18 5.26
N LEU A 85 12.76 -11.13 5.06
CA LEU A 85 12.06 -9.90 4.68
C LEU A 85 12.00 -8.91 5.85
N ASP A 86 11.90 -9.40 7.09
CA ASP A 86 11.98 -8.59 8.29
C ASP A 86 13.35 -7.90 8.43
N GLU A 87 14.44 -8.64 8.16
CA GLU A 87 15.80 -8.09 8.11
C GLU A 87 15.94 -7.04 7.00
N ILE A 88 15.43 -7.31 5.78
CA ILE A 88 15.43 -6.34 4.68
C ILE A 88 14.67 -5.06 5.07
N PHE A 89 13.47 -5.19 5.64
CA PHE A 89 12.65 -4.03 6.02
C PHE A 89 13.31 -3.18 7.10
N SER A 90 14.10 -3.79 8.00
CA SER A 90 14.86 -3.06 9.02
C SER A 90 15.90 -2.11 8.43
N THR A 91 16.37 -2.35 7.19
CA THR A 91 17.38 -1.52 6.53
C THR A 91 16.81 -0.32 5.78
N TRP A 92 15.50 -0.31 5.49
CA TRP A 92 14.87 0.76 4.70
C TRP A 92 14.60 2.04 5.48
N HIS A 93 14.47 1.97 6.82
CA HIS A 93 14.13 3.12 7.66
C HIS A 93 12.86 3.87 7.20
N PHE A 94 11.78 3.11 6.91
CA PHE A 94 10.50 3.69 6.47
C PHE A 94 9.87 4.64 7.51
N ASP A 95 10.30 4.57 8.78
CA ASP A 95 9.95 5.52 9.86
C ASP A 95 10.39 6.96 9.56
N GLN A 96 11.35 7.17 8.67
CA GLN A 96 11.82 8.49 8.25
C GLN A 96 11.00 9.09 7.10
N LEU A 97 10.21 8.28 6.41
CA LEU A 97 9.43 8.72 5.25
C LEU A 97 8.38 9.78 5.61
N ILE A 98 8.25 10.76 4.75
CA ILE A 98 7.27 11.85 4.86
C ILE A 98 6.13 11.59 3.90
N HIS A 99 4.90 11.51 4.43
CA HIS A 99 3.70 11.33 3.63
C HIS A 99 3.46 12.56 2.74
N ALA A 100 3.35 12.33 1.44
CA ALA A 100 3.12 13.37 0.44
C ALA A 100 1.65 13.44 0.03
N LYS A 101 1.05 12.33 -0.44
CA LYS A 101 -0.27 12.32 -1.07
C LYS A 101 -0.94 10.95 -0.94
N ASP A 102 -2.27 10.92 -0.95
CA ASP A 102 -3.07 9.71 -1.17
C ASP A 102 -3.93 9.87 -2.42
N ASP A 103 -4.06 8.78 -3.19
CA ASP A 103 -4.98 8.66 -4.31
C ASP A 103 -5.80 7.36 -4.23
N GLU A 104 -6.95 7.32 -4.90
CA GLU A 104 -7.78 6.13 -5.02
C GLU A 104 -8.18 5.92 -6.49
N TYR A 105 -7.94 4.70 -7.03
CA TYR A 105 -8.33 4.31 -8.38
C TYR A 105 -9.36 3.19 -8.31
N TYR A 106 -10.53 3.45 -8.88
CA TYR A 106 -11.61 2.46 -8.99
C TYR A 106 -11.59 1.84 -10.37
N THR A 107 -11.66 0.51 -10.42
CA THR A 107 -11.59 -0.25 -11.67
C THR A 107 -12.64 -1.36 -11.72
N ASP A 108 -13.09 -1.68 -12.94
CA ASP A 108 -14.02 -2.78 -13.21
C ASP A 108 -13.24 -4.09 -13.47
N MET A 109 -12.46 -4.52 -12.46
CA MET A 109 -11.71 -5.77 -12.47
C MET A 109 -11.58 -6.37 -11.08
N ASN A 110 -11.16 -7.62 -11.02
CA ASN A 110 -10.80 -8.24 -9.75
C ASN A 110 -9.50 -7.64 -9.20
N TRP A 111 -9.44 -7.35 -7.90
CA TRP A 111 -8.28 -6.78 -7.24
C TRP A 111 -6.99 -7.64 -7.38
N LYS A 112 -7.12 -8.95 -7.61
CA LYS A 112 -5.97 -9.83 -7.84
C LYS A 112 -5.28 -9.53 -9.17
N LEU A 113 -6.06 -9.18 -10.21
CA LEU A 113 -5.49 -8.77 -11.49
C LEU A 113 -4.72 -7.45 -11.37
N ALA A 114 -5.16 -6.52 -10.50
CA ALA A 114 -4.39 -5.33 -10.20
C ALA A 114 -3.01 -5.66 -9.61
N ILE A 115 -2.92 -6.68 -8.76
CA ILE A 115 -1.64 -7.15 -8.21
C ILE A 115 -0.79 -7.83 -9.27
N ASP A 116 -1.41 -8.67 -10.12
CA ASP A 116 -0.71 -9.46 -11.14
C ASP A 116 0.06 -8.58 -12.13
N THR A 117 -0.42 -7.34 -12.43
CA THR A 117 0.29 -6.41 -13.34
C THR A 117 1.69 -6.02 -12.84
N PHE A 118 1.97 -6.18 -11.56
CA PHE A 118 3.29 -5.91 -10.97
C PHE A 118 4.19 -7.15 -10.90
N GLY A 119 3.67 -8.32 -11.26
CA GLY A 119 4.33 -9.62 -11.05
C GLY A 119 5.46 -9.92 -12.03
N GLU A 120 5.55 -9.17 -13.15
CA GLU A 120 6.50 -9.45 -14.21
C GLU A 120 6.87 -8.19 -15.01
N THR A 121 7.83 -8.30 -15.92
CA THR A 121 8.28 -7.19 -16.79
C THR A 121 8.21 -7.56 -18.28
N TYR A 122 7.55 -8.66 -18.62
CA TYR A 122 7.45 -9.14 -19.99
C TYR A 122 6.65 -8.17 -20.88
N HIS A 123 5.62 -7.55 -20.31
CA HIS A 123 4.77 -6.56 -21.00
C HIS A 123 5.47 -5.20 -21.26
N PHE A 124 6.58 -4.89 -20.58
CA PHE A 124 7.22 -3.56 -20.64
C PHE A 124 7.58 -3.11 -22.06
N SER A 125 8.11 -4.01 -22.88
CA SER A 125 8.53 -3.66 -24.24
C SER A 125 7.37 -3.35 -25.20
N VAL A 126 6.13 -3.71 -24.84
CA VAL A 126 4.93 -3.54 -25.65
C VAL A 126 4.01 -2.51 -25.03
N LEU A 127 3.54 -2.76 -23.81
CA LEU A 127 2.59 -1.91 -23.10
C LEU A 127 3.24 -0.58 -22.70
N HIS A 128 4.40 -0.64 -22.06
CA HIS A 128 5.12 0.53 -21.56
C HIS A 128 6.17 1.09 -22.53
N LYS A 129 6.02 0.80 -23.81
CA LYS A 129 7.01 1.18 -24.84
C LYS A 129 7.36 2.68 -24.83
N ASN A 130 6.36 3.52 -24.55
CA ASN A 130 6.50 4.98 -24.56
C ASN A 130 6.51 5.58 -23.15
N SER A 131 6.59 4.76 -22.10
CA SER A 131 6.58 5.17 -20.70
C SER A 131 7.77 4.56 -19.94
N LEU A 132 7.59 3.42 -19.28
CA LEU A 132 8.62 2.84 -18.39
C LEU A 132 9.76 2.14 -19.13
N PHE A 133 9.56 1.67 -20.36
CA PHE A 133 10.56 0.87 -21.07
C PHE A 133 11.86 1.64 -21.39
N GLU A 134 11.80 2.96 -21.44
CA GLU A 134 13.00 3.79 -21.58
C GLU A 134 13.91 3.74 -20.34
N SER A 135 13.32 3.48 -19.16
CA SER A 135 14.04 3.45 -17.88
C SER A 135 14.40 2.04 -17.41
N PHE A 136 13.66 1.01 -17.87
CA PHE A 136 13.83 -0.36 -17.41
C PHE A 136 14.21 -1.32 -18.55
N HIS A 137 14.92 -2.40 -18.18
CA HIS A 137 15.08 -3.56 -19.04
C HIS A 137 13.80 -4.40 -18.98
N GLY A 138 13.16 -4.65 -20.13
CA GLY A 138 12.03 -5.56 -20.21
C GLY A 138 12.46 -7.02 -20.06
N ASN A 139 11.64 -7.81 -19.38
CA ASN A 139 11.87 -9.24 -19.15
C ASN A 139 13.20 -9.57 -18.42
N VAL A 140 13.65 -8.64 -17.58
CA VAL A 140 14.83 -8.78 -16.71
C VAL A 140 14.43 -8.40 -15.29
N GLY A 141 14.44 -9.37 -14.39
CA GLY A 141 14.14 -9.19 -12.97
C GLY A 141 14.64 -10.35 -12.14
N LEU A 142 14.77 -10.13 -10.84
CA LEU A 142 15.06 -11.15 -9.86
C LEU A 142 13.83 -11.33 -8.97
N GLN A 143 13.39 -12.57 -8.82
CA GLN A 143 12.29 -12.93 -7.93
C GLN A 143 12.83 -13.61 -6.67
N ASN A 144 12.38 -13.13 -5.53
CA ASN A 144 12.62 -13.75 -4.23
C ASN A 144 11.27 -14.07 -3.57
N SER A 145 11.17 -15.25 -2.98
CA SER A 145 9.98 -15.70 -2.24
C SER A 145 10.29 -15.76 -0.76
N PHE A 146 9.39 -15.19 0.05
CA PHE A 146 9.46 -15.15 1.51
C PHE A 146 8.16 -15.72 2.08
N ASP A 147 8.02 -17.04 2.04
CA ASP A 147 6.79 -17.77 2.34
C ASP A 147 5.61 -17.26 1.48
N ARG A 148 4.66 -16.54 2.09
CA ARG A 148 3.51 -15.96 1.38
C ARG A 148 3.79 -14.59 0.76
N ASN A 149 4.91 -13.98 1.06
CA ASN A 149 5.34 -12.70 0.53
C ASN A 149 6.36 -12.90 -0.58
N GLY A 150 6.60 -11.85 -1.35
CA GLY A 150 7.57 -11.91 -2.43
C GLY A 150 8.23 -10.57 -2.70
N MET A 151 9.27 -10.60 -3.51
CA MET A 151 9.91 -9.41 -4.04
C MET A 151 10.29 -9.66 -5.49
N LEU A 152 9.89 -8.75 -6.37
CA LEU A 152 10.42 -8.63 -7.72
C LEU A 152 11.36 -7.43 -7.76
N THR A 153 12.60 -7.64 -8.15
CA THR A 153 13.56 -6.56 -8.37
C THR A 153 13.64 -6.28 -9.85
N LEU A 154 13.06 -5.16 -10.30
CA LEU A 154 13.09 -4.73 -11.69
C LEU A 154 14.44 -4.08 -12.00
N CYS A 155 15.03 -4.45 -13.13
CA CYS A 155 16.33 -3.94 -13.55
C CYS A 155 16.19 -2.60 -14.28
N LYS A 156 16.74 -1.52 -13.72
CA LYS A 156 16.85 -0.23 -14.40
C LYS A 156 18.01 -0.24 -15.40
N ARG A 157 17.87 0.50 -16.53
CA ARG A 157 18.96 0.63 -17.51
C ARG A 157 20.19 1.33 -16.95
N GLU A 158 20.05 2.10 -15.89
CA GLU A 158 21.17 2.75 -15.19
C GLU A 158 22.22 1.74 -14.69
N ILE A 159 21.84 0.47 -14.46
CA ILE A 159 22.80 -0.58 -14.09
C ILE A 159 23.92 -0.74 -15.12
N ASP A 160 23.66 -0.42 -16.39
CA ASP A 160 24.64 -0.49 -17.47
C ASP A 160 25.77 0.55 -17.30
N ASN A 161 25.47 1.68 -16.67
CA ASN A 161 26.44 2.71 -16.32
C ASN A 161 27.17 2.33 -15.02
N MET A 162 26.40 1.88 -14.00
CA MET A 162 26.93 1.54 -12.67
C MET A 162 28.02 0.48 -12.69
N LYS A 163 27.98 -0.49 -13.61
CA LYS A 163 29.03 -1.51 -13.74
C LYS A 163 30.42 -0.96 -14.02
N ASN A 164 30.53 0.28 -14.46
CA ASN A 164 31.80 0.96 -14.71
C ASN A 164 32.26 1.86 -13.56
N GLU A 165 31.48 1.93 -12.48
CA GLU A 165 31.75 2.70 -11.27
C GLU A 165 32.30 1.79 -10.16
N PRO A 166 33.01 2.35 -9.16
CA PRO A 166 33.39 1.61 -7.95
C PRO A 166 32.16 1.06 -7.22
N GLU A 167 32.25 -0.15 -6.67
CA GLU A 167 31.13 -0.84 -6.00
C GLU A 167 30.57 -0.06 -4.80
N GLU A 168 31.39 0.76 -4.13
CA GLU A 168 30.95 1.64 -3.04
C GLU A 168 29.90 2.69 -3.45
N ASN A 169 29.77 2.97 -4.76
CA ASN A 169 28.76 3.87 -5.33
C ASN A 169 27.49 3.15 -5.79
N TRP A 170 27.45 1.83 -5.65
CA TRP A 170 26.28 1.05 -6.07
C TRP A 170 25.22 1.07 -4.99
N HIS A 171 24.10 1.69 -5.30
CA HIS A 171 22.91 1.69 -4.47
C HIS A 171 21.78 0.96 -5.20
N ILE A 172 21.10 0.06 -4.50
CA ILE A 172 20.06 -0.79 -5.11
C ILE A 172 19.02 0.03 -5.88
N VAL A 173 18.56 1.13 -5.31
CA VAL A 173 17.51 1.97 -5.94
C VAL A 173 17.99 2.77 -7.16
N ARG A 174 19.29 2.88 -7.42
CA ARG A 174 19.83 3.41 -8.68
C ARG A 174 19.71 2.39 -9.81
N GLY A 175 20.16 1.18 -9.58
CA GLY A 175 20.21 0.11 -10.59
C GLY A 175 18.95 -0.72 -10.70
N ALA A 176 18.05 -0.64 -9.71
CA ALA A 176 16.87 -1.46 -9.63
C ALA A 176 15.69 -0.75 -8.96
N LEU A 177 14.50 -1.34 -9.12
CA LEU A 177 13.30 -1.00 -8.37
C LEU A 177 12.83 -2.25 -7.62
N PRO A 178 13.02 -2.31 -6.30
CA PRO A 178 12.40 -3.35 -5.48
C PRO A 178 10.89 -3.16 -5.39
N VAL A 179 10.14 -4.20 -5.73
CA VAL A 179 8.68 -4.30 -5.63
C VAL A 179 8.36 -5.42 -4.66
N TYR A 180 7.86 -5.10 -3.50
CA TYR A 180 7.49 -6.08 -2.47
C TYR A 180 6.00 -6.40 -2.54
N TYR A 181 5.69 -7.67 -2.44
CA TYR A 181 4.34 -8.21 -2.33
C TYR A 181 4.12 -8.70 -0.92
N LEU A 182 3.24 -8.04 -0.18
CA LEU A 182 2.84 -8.48 1.14
C LEU A 182 1.43 -9.06 1.07
N PHE A 183 1.36 -10.34 1.31
CA PHE A 183 0.07 -11.06 1.28
C PHE A 183 -0.94 -10.45 2.27
N PRO A 184 -2.21 -10.29 1.87
CA PRO A 184 -2.77 -10.75 0.59
C PRO A 184 -2.82 -9.68 -0.51
N ASN A 185 -2.63 -8.39 -0.20
CA ASN A 185 -3.12 -7.33 -1.08
C ASN A 185 -2.30 -6.02 -1.04
N ILE A 186 -1.05 -6.09 -0.61
CA ILE A 186 -0.18 -4.91 -0.48
C ILE A 186 0.99 -5.01 -1.44
N ILE A 187 1.29 -3.92 -2.11
CA ILE A 187 2.48 -3.73 -2.94
C ILE A 187 3.24 -2.51 -2.44
N LEU A 188 4.54 -2.66 -2.24
CA LEU A 188 5.46 -1.58 -1.91
C LEU A 188 6.50 -1.45 -3.01
N LEU A 189 6.61 -0.25 -3.58
CA LEU A 189 7.67 0.10 -4.54
C LEU A 189 8.62 1.09 -3.87
N VAL A 190 9.91 0.76 -3.83
CA VAL A 190 10.90 1.60 -3.16
C VAL A 190 11.82 2.25 -4.20
N PHE A 191 11.73 3.58 -4.27
CA PHE A 191 12.47 4.42 -5.20
C PHE A 191 13.57 5.20 -4.47
N ASP A 192 14.44 5.82 -5.24
CA ASP A 192 15.45 6.76 -4.76
C ASP A 192 14.83 8.03 -4.15
N PHE A 193 13.66 8.46 -4.64
CA PHE A 193 12.93 9.62 -4.10
C PHE A 193 11.99 9.27 -2.92
N GLY A 194 11.62 7.99 -2.73
CA GLY A 194 10.66 7.60 -1.69
C GLY A 194 10.05 6.23 -1.88
N MET A 195 8.78 6.09 -1.48
CA MET A 195 8.03 4.84 -1.52
C MET A 195 6.61 5.08 -2.02
N ILE A 196 6.11 4.15 -2.82
CA ILE A 196 4.69 4.04 -3.16
C ILE A 196 4.13 2.79 -2.47
N LEU A 197 3.06 2.98 -1.70
CA LEU A 197 2.32 1.91 -1.03
C LEU A 197 0.95 1.75 -1.68
N LEU A 198 0.72 0.63 -2.35
CA LEU A 198 -0.57 0.27 -2.92
C LEU A 198 -1.25 -0.78 -2.03
N ARG A 199 -2.55 -0.63 -1.87
CA ARG A 199 -3.41 -1.55 -1.12
C ARG A 199 -4.65 -1.82 -1.95
N GLU A 200 -4.81 -3.07 -2.37
CA GLU A 200 -5.86 -3.50 -3.29
C GLU A 200 -7.06 -4.10 -2.53
N TYR A 201 -8.26 -3.62 -2.81
CA TYR A 201 -9.46 -4.10 -2.15
C TYR A 201 -10.61 -4.33 -3.13
N PRO A 202 -11.47 -5.34 -2.88
CA PRO A 202 -12.74 -5.43 -3.60
C PRO A 202 -13.67 -4.28 -3.19
N VAL A 203 -14.46 -3.79 -4.14
CA VAL A 203 -15.52 -2.81 -3.88
C VAL A 203 -16.84 -3.56 -3.69
N ASP A 204 -17.58 -3.24 -2.62
CA ASP A 204 -18.89 -3.83 -2.30
C ASP A 204 -18.89 -5.37 -2.23
N ASN A 205 -17.76 -5.97 -1.83
CA ASN A 205 -17.55 -7.43 -1.87
C ASN A 205 -17.72 -8.04 -3.28
N SER A 206 -17.66 -7.24 -4.33
CA SER A 206 -17.75 -7.70 -5.70
C SER A 206 -16.42 -8.28 -6.17
N PRO A 207 -16.40 -9.45 -6.81
CA PRO A 207 -15.19 -9.96 -7.47
C PRO A 207 -14.84 -9.20 -8.75
N ASN A 208 -15.73 -8.33 -9.23
CA ASN A 208 -15.63 -7.65 -10.53
C ASN A 208 -15.31 -6.16 -10.40
N LYS A 209 -15.08 -5.68 -9.19
CA LYS A 209 -14.74 -4.27 -8.94
C LYS A 209 -13.69 -4.19 -7.85
N SER A 210 -12.72 -3.33 -8.06
CA SER A 210 -11.66 -3.07 -7.09
C SER A 210 -11.37 -1.59 -6.92
N VAL A 211 -10.69 -1.29 -5.82
CA VAL A 211 -10.11 0.01 -5.55
C VAL A 211 -8.66 -0.16 -5.11
N SER A 212 -7.77 0.55 -5.78
CA SER A 212 -6.37 0.70 -5.40
C SER A 212 -6.23 1.95 -4.55
N LYS A 213 -5.86 1.78 -3.29
CA LYS A 213 -5.53 2.89 -2.39
C LYS A 213 -4.03 3.10 -2.40
N ILE A 214 -3.61 4.23 -2.95
CA ILE A 214 -2.21 4.53 -3.20
C ILE A 214 -1.77 5.64 -2.27
N SER A 215 -0.69 5.40 -1.51
CA SER A 215 -0.05 6.41 -0.67
C SER A 215 1.37 6.65 -1.15
N PHE A 216 1.73 7.92 -1.29
CA PHE A 216 3.05 8.37 -1.72
C PHE A 216 3.82 8.94 -0.55
N TYR A 217 5.05 8.50 -0.42
CA TYR A 217 5.98 8.93 0.62
C TYR A 217 7.31 9.35 -0.01
N VAL A 218 7.98 10.31 0.59
CA VAL A 218 9.27 10.82 0.13
C VAL A 218 10.33 10.75 1.23
N TRP A 219 11.58 10.53 0.84
CA TRP A 219 12.71 10.62 1.77
C TRP A 219 12.94 12.08 2.16
N PRO A 220 13.31 12.36 3.43
CA PRO A 220 13.59 13.74 3.87
C PRO A 220 14.57 14.50 3.00
N GLY A 221 15.63 13.83 2.53
CA GLY A 221 16.66 14.42 1.68
C GLY A 221 16.14 14.97 0.34
N VAL A 222 15.03 14.44 -0.18
CA VAL A 222 14.40 14.96 -1.40
C VAL A 222 13.86 16.38 -1.18
N LEU A 223 13.37 16.66 0.02
CA LEU A 223 12.80 17.97 0.39
C LEU A 223 13.85 19.07 0.55
N GLU A 224 15.15 18.74 0.50
CA GLU A 224 16.21 19.73 0.45
C GLU A 224 16.30 20.43 -0.92
N THR A 225 15.79 19.80 -1.98
CA THR A 225 15.89 20.25 -3.37
C THR A 225 14.54 20.54 -4.01
N VAL A 226 13.46 19.91 -3.54
CA VAL A 226 12.10 20.02 -4.12
C VAL A 226 11.09 20.28 -3.00
N SER A 227 10.15 21.18 -3.19
CA SER A 227 9.10 21.43 -2.18
C SER A 227 8.10 20.27 -2.13
N ILE A 228 7.47 20.06 -0.96
CA ILE A 228 6.43 19.02 -0.82
C ILE A 228 5.19 19.34 -1.67
N GLU A 229 4.93 20.61 -1.94
CA GLU A 229 3.83 21.08 -2.80
C GLU A 229 4.10 20.72 -4.27
N ASP A 230 5.31 20.91 -4.76
CA ASP A 230 5.71 20.49 -6.11
C ASP A 230 5.62 18.99 -6.26
N ILE A 231 6.13 18.24 -5.28
CA ILE A 231 6.01 16.78 -5.25
C ILE A 231 4.54 16.35 -5.32
N ARG A 232 3.65 16.95 -4.54
CA ARG A 232 2.21 16.65 -4.55
C ARG A 232 1.55 16.94 -5.89
N SER A 233 2.00 17.95 -6.60
CA SER A 233 1.45 18.30 -7.93
C SER A 233 1.97 17.38 -9.03
N GLU A 234 3.20 16.89 -8.93
CA GLU A 234 3.85 16.07 -9.94
C GLU A 234 3.66 14.56 -9.74
N ILE A 235 3.52 14.11 -8.50
CA ILE A 235 3.32 12.68 -8.13
C ILE A 235 1.97 12.11 -8.63
N GLY A 236 1.19 12.80 -9.40
CA GLY A 236 0.02 12.23 -10.06
C GLY A 236 0.24 12.02 -11.55
N THR A 237 1.29 12.58 -12.12
CA THR A 237 1.54 12.65 -13.56
C THR A 237 2.67 11.71 -14.03
N GLY A 238 3.12 10.80 -13.19
CA GLY A 238 4.23 9.90 -13.48
C GLY A 238 3.84 8.43 -13.41
N PHE A 239 4.54 7.69 -12.59
CA PHE A 239 4.41 6.23 -12.46
C PHE A 239 2.97 5.77 -12.11
N ALA A 240 2.23 6.54 -11.30
CA ALA A 240 0.85 6.20 -10.94
C ALA A 240 -0.13 6.34 -12.11
N ASP A 241 0.08 7.31 -13.01
CA ASP A 241 -0.73 7.46 -14.21
C ASP A 241 -0.46 6.33 -15.20
N VAL A 242 0.79 5.86 -15.31
CA VAL A 242 1.13 4.68 -16.12
C VAL A 242 0.35 3.46 -15.62
N ILE A 243 0.37 3.17 -14.33
CA ILE A 243 -0.40 2.05 -13.74
C ILE A 243 -1.88 2.16 -14.14
N LYS A 244 -2.48 3.34 -13.95
CA LYS A 244 -3.90 3.57 -14.19
C LYS A 244 -4.27 3.49 -15.67
N GLU A 245 -3.46 4.09 -16.54
CA GLU A 245 -3.82 4.30 -17.95
C GLU A 245 -3.29 3.19 -18.88
N GLU A 246 -2.33 2.41 -18.43
CA GLU A 246 -1.75 1.31 -19.21
C GLU A 246 -2.07 -0.04 -18.54
N ASP A 247 -1.50 -0.36 -17.38
CA ASP A 247 -1.65 -1.66 -16.71
C ASP A 247 -3.11 -2.00 -16.37
N TYR A 248 -3.82 -1.09 -15.72
CA TYR A 248 -5.18 -1.36 -15.27
C TYR A 248 -6.18 -1.39 -16.41
N VAL A 249 -5.90 -0.72 -17.51
CA VAL A 249 -6.72 -0.84 -18.75
C VAL A 249 -6.55 -2.25 -19.33
N ALA A 250 -5.32 -2.75 -19.45
CA ALA A 250 -5.05 -4.10 -19.96
C ALA A 250 -5.64 -5.17 -19.04
N ALA A 251 -5.48 -5.02 -17.71
CA ALA A 251 -6.03 -5.94 -16.73
C ALA A 251 -7.56 -5.96 -16.71
N ALA A 252 -8.23 -4.80 -16.85
CA ALA A 252 -9.68 -4.73 -16.93
C ALA A 252 -10.23 -5.38 -18.22
N ASP A 253 -9.54 -5.26 -19.34
CA ASP A 253 -9.90 -5.95 -20.58
C ASP A 253 -9.69 -7.47 -20.46
N SER A 254 -8.63 -7.91 -19.82
CA SER A 254 -8.43 -9.32 -19.47
C SER A 254 -9.55 -9.84 -18.57
N HIS A 255 -9.97 -9.07 -17.57
CA HIS A 255 -11.09 -9.43 -16.71
C HIS A 255 -12.40 -9.62 -17.50
N LYS A 256 -12.74 -8.71 -18.39
CA LYS A 256 -13.94 -8.82 -19.27
C LYS A 256 -13.88 -10.10 -20.13
N SER A 257 -12.70 -10.42 -20.65
CA SER A 257 -12.51 -11.61 -21.48
C SER A 257 -12.69 -12.91 -20.66
N LEU A 258 -12.15 -12.96 -19.44
CA LEU A 258 -12.36 -14.08 -18.52
C LEU A 258 -13.84 -14.24 -18.13
N MET A 259 -14.52 -13.13 -17.82
CA MET A 259 -15.94 -13.15 -17.46
C MET A 259 -16.85 -13.57 -18.62
N SER A 260 -16.41 -13.43 -19.86
CA SER A 260 -17.19 -13.91 -21.03
C SER A 260 -17.23 -15.44 -21.14
N GLY A 261 -16.33 -16.15 -20.45
CA GLY A 261 -16.17 -17.60 -20.56
C GLY A 261 -15.58 -18.04 -21.92
N ALA A 262 -14.96 -17.13 -22.67
CA ALA A 262 -14.34 -17.46 -23.96
C ALA A 262 -13.02 -18.21 -23.80
N ILE A 263 -12.38 -18.09 -22.66
CA ILE A 263 -11.15 -18.80 -22.31
C ILE A 263 -11.29 -19.47 -20.94
N ASP A 264 -10.77 -20.68 -20.82
CA ASP A 264 -10.88 -21.50 -19.59
C ASP A 264 -9.71 -21.29 -18.64
N PHE A 265 -8.57 -20.80 -19.12
CA PHE A 265 -7.36 -20.59 -18.32
C PHE A 265 -6.46 -19.50 -18.92
N LEU A 266 -5.67 -18.89 -18.06
CA LEU A 266 -4.56 -18.02 -18.45
C LEU A 266 -3.30 -18.86 -18.69
N THR A 267 -2.46 -18.39 -19.61
CA THR A 267 -1.16 -19.02 -19.88
C THR A 267 -0.06 -18.09 -19.40
N PHE A 268 0.77 -18.58 -18.50
CA PHE A 268 1.92 -17.85 -17.97
C PHE A 268 3.21 -18.36 -18.58
N GLY A 269 4.12 -17.45 -18.90
CA GLY A 269 5.49 -17.76 -19.27
C GLY A 269 6.34 -18.15 -18.06
N ARG A 270 7.62 -18.45 -18.30
CA ARG A 270 8.54 -18.85 -17.20
C ARG A 270 8.91 -17.69 -16.26
N ASN A 271 8.75 -16.48 -16.73
CA ASN A 271 9.12 -15.26 -16.01
C ASN A 271 7.88 -14.40 -15.68
N GLU A 272 6.72 -15.02 -15.70
CA GLU A 272 5.43 -14.42 -15.33
C GLU A 272 4.87 -15.03 -14.04
#